data_4dc5ffeabe144d9af0ad592e1101a9c7
#
_entry.id   4dc5ffeabe144d9af0ad592e1101a9c7
#
_cell.length_a   1.000
_cell.length_b   1.000
_cell.length_c   1.000
_cell.angle_alpha   90.00
_cell.angle_beta   90.00
_cell.angle_gamma   90.00
#
_symmetry.space_group_name_H-M   'P 1'
#
loop_
_entity.id
_entity.type
_entity.pdbx_description
1 polymer ?
#
loop_
_entity_poly.entity_id
_entity_poly.type
_entity_poly.pdbx_seq_one_letter_code
_entity_poly.pdbx_strand_id
1 'polypeptide(L)'
;TLSKTKMTYSGTVQKPTVTVKNQEGAKLTYEKDYTLAYSNSNSKNAGTYKVTVHYIGKYSGSYDYEYEIVPRESVKPVLNRTVITKTGTVQRPTVTVKDDLGNSLTYKKDFTVDYSNWNSKNAGTYKVTVKMIGNYKGTKTYNYYIVDGKITLSRTKINYVGTVQRPTVKVTDAKGKALTYKKDFTVDY
;
A
#
# COMPACT_ATOMS: atom_id res chain seq x y z
N THR A 1 -21.06 5.08 -25.18
CA THR A 1 -20.62 5.48 -23.83
C THR A 1 -20.06 4.30 -23.07
N LEU A 2 -19.10 4.54 -22.18
CA LEU A 2 -18.57 3.54 -21.23
C LEU A 2 -19.33 3.62 -19.91
N SER A 3 -19.51 2.49 -19.22
CA SER A 3 -20.08 2.43 -17.87
C SER A 3 -19.16 3.10 -16.84
N LYS A 4 -17.83 3.03 -17.04
CA LYS A 4 -16.78 3.65 -16.23
C LYS A 4 -15.59 3.97 -17.12
N THR A 5 -14.99 5.13 -16.91
CA THR A 5 -13.72 5.52 -17.55
C THR A 5 -12.51 5.30 -16.63
N LYS A 6 -12.75 5.16 -15.30
CA LYS A 6 -11.72 4.85 -14.31
C LYS A 6 -12.17 3.73 -13.38
N MET A 7 -11.27 2.78 -13.11
CA MET A 7 -11.47 1.65 -12.20
C MET A 7 -10.22 1.49 -11.33
N THR A 8 -10.39 1.20 -10.05
CA THR A 8 -9.24 0.95 -9.17
C THR A 8 -8.73 -0.48 -9.38
N TYR A 9 -7.43 -0.67 -9.43
CA TYR A 9 -6.80 -1.98 -9.52
C TYR A 9 -7.37 -2.97 -8.50
N SER A 10 -7.81 -4.14 -8.99
CA SER A 10 -8.44 -5.19 -8.20
C SER A 10 -7.71 -6.54 -8.24
N GLY A 11 -6.67 -6.66 -9.09
CA GLY A 11 -5.97 -7.93 -9.35
C GLY A 11 -6.68 -8.85 -10.36
N THR A 12 -7.90 -8.48 -10.80
CA THR A 12 -8.69 -9.23 -11.79
C THR A 12 -8.80 -8.45 -13.09
N VAL A 13 -9.23 -9.10 -14.16
CA VAL A 13 -9.51 -8.42 -15.44
C VAL A 13 -10.67 -7.44 -15.26
N GLN A 14 -10.46 -6.20 -15.68
CA GLN A 14 -11.40 -5.10 -15.57
C GLN A 14 -11.63 -4.46 -16.94
N LYS A 15 -12.87 -4.46 -17.38
CA LYS A 15 -13.31 -3.85 -18.62
C LYS A 15 -14.61 -3.09 -18.38
N PRO A 16 -14.77 -1.87 -18.91
CA PRO A 16 -16.04 -1.17 -18.83
C PRO A 16 -17.07 -1.83 -19.77
N THR A 17 -18.32 -1.80 -19.38
CA THR A 17 -19.43 -2.11 -20.30
C THR A 17 -19.60 -0.97 -21.29
N VAL A 18 -19.79 -1.28 -22.56
CA VAL A 18 -20.00 -0.33 -23.64
C VAL A 18 -21.49 -0.29 -24.01
N THR A 19 -22.08 0.88 -24.04
CA THR A 19 -23.43 1.11 -24.56
C THR A 19 -23.32 1.97 -25.82
N VAL A 20 -23.82 1.46 -26.93
CA VAL A 20 -23.86 2.15 -28.21
C VAL A 20 -25.30 2.51 -28.54
N LYS A 21 -25.54 3.72 -29.04
CA LYS A 21 -26.83 4.23 -29.48
C LYS A 21 -26.68 4.86 -30.85
N ASN A 22 -27.75 4.82 -31.65
CA ASN A 22 -27.85 5.57 -32.89
C ASN A 22 -28.15 7.07 -32.62
N GLN A 23 -28.25 7.87 -33.66
CA GLN A 23 -28.55 9.32 -33.57
C GLN A 23 -29.92 9.62 -32.95
N GLU A 24 -30.87 8.70 -33.06
CA GLU A 24 -32.22 8.80 -32.48
C GLU A 24 -32.28 8.35 -31.03
N GLY A 25 -31.14 7.92 -30.44
CA GLY A 25 -31.01 7.50 -29.04
C GLY A 25 -31.37 6.00 -28.81
N ALA A 26 -31.73 5.25 -29.85
CA ALA A 26 -32.03 3.82 -29.74
C ALA A 26 -30.75 3.00 -29.52
N LYS A 27 -30.79 2.04 -28.59
CA LYS A 27 -29.64 1.14 -28.29
C LYS A 27 -29.40 0.23 -29.50
N LEU A 28 -28.12 0.09 -29.85
CA LEU A 28 -27.63 -0.85 -30.85
C LEU A 28 -27.31 -2.19 -30.20
N THR A 29 -27.39 -3.26 -30.99
CA THR A 29 -27.19 -4.65 -30.55
C THR A 29 -25.77 -5.11 -30.86
N TYR A 30 -25.07 -5.63 -29.85
CA TYR A 30 -23.73 -6.23 -30.00
C TYR A 30 -23.80 -7.44 -30.95
N GLU A 31 -22.75 -7.61 -31.78
CA GLU A 31 -22.60 -8.61 -32.85
C GLU A 31 -23.59 -8.48 -34.05
N LYS A 32 -24.59 -7.61 -33.95
CA LYS A 32 -25.51 -7.30 -35.03
C LYS A 32 -25.23 -5.91 -35.67
N ASP A 33 -25.06 -4.90 -34.83
CA ASP A 33 -24.90 -3.51 -35.24
C ASP A 33 -23.48 -3.00 -34.97
N TYR A 34 -22.76 -3.64 -34.06
CA TYR A 34 -21.39 -3.32 -33.72
C TYR A 34 -20.61 -4.46 -33.06
N THR A 35 -19.29 -4.43 -33.12
CA THR A 35 -18.38 -5.30 -32.38
C THR A 35 -17.44 -4.46 -31.50
N LEU A 36 -16.74 -5.12 -30.55
CA LEU A 36 -15.78 -4.47 -29.64
C LEU A 36 -14.41 -5.13 -29.76
N ALA A 37 -13.38 -4.30 -29.89
CA ALA A 37 -11.98 -4.70 -29.81
C ALA A 37 -11.31 -3.99 -28.63
N TYR A 38 -10.79 -4.75 -27.66
CA TYR A 38 -10.04 -4.21 -26.54
C TYR A 38 -8.55 -4.27 -26.86
N SER A 39 -7.81 -3.16 -26.63
CA SER A 39 -6.35 -3.10 -26.81
C SER A 39 -5.59 -4.15 -25.97
N ASN A 40 -6.20 -4.61 -24.88
CA ASN A 40 -5.73 -5.72 -24.09
C ASN A 40 -6.93 -6.55 -23.58
N SER A 41 -7.04 -7.78 -24.05
CA SER A 41 -8.10 -8.71 -23.62
C SER A 41 -7.99 -9.11 -22.15
N ASN A 42 -6.82 -8.92 -21.53
CA ASN A 42 -6.50 -9.25 -20.14
C ASN A 42 -6.08 -8.01 -19.32
N SER A 43 -6.79 -6.89 -19.48
CA SER A 43 -6.53 -5.62 -18.78
C SER A 43 -6.80 -5.76 -17.28
N LYS A 44 -5.77 -6.13 -16.51
CA LYS A 44 -5.84 -6.28 -15.04
C LYS A 44 -4.86 -5.38 -14.28
N ASN A 45 -3.79 -4.89 -14.92
CA ASN A 45 -2.80 -4.03 -14.27
C ASN A 45 -3.20 -2.55 -14.37
N ALA A 46 -2.65 -1.72 -13.50
CA ALA A 46 -2.80 -0.27 -13.60
C ALA A 46 -2.21 0.23 -14.94
N GLY A 47 -2.92 1.13 -15.61
CA GLY A 47 -2.56 1.65 -16.91
C GLY A 47 -3.75 2.15 -17.71
N THR A 48 -3.47 2.77 -18.86
CA THR A 48 -4.48 3.24 -19.80
C THR A 48 -4.72 2.18 -20.88
N TYR A 49 -5.97 1.93 -21.15
CA TYR A 49 -6.44 0.95 -22.13
C TYR A 49 -7.46 1.57 -23.06
N LYS A 50 -7.67 0.91 -24.20
CA LYS A 50 -8.61 1.36 -25.22
C LYS A 50 -9.60 0.25 -25.54
N VAL A 51 -10.84 0.63 -25.82
CA VAL A 51 -11.85 -0.20 -26.49
C VAL A 51 -12.31 0.50 -27.75
N THR A 52 -12.24 -0.20 -28.87
CA THR A 52 -12.72 0.27 -30.18
C THR A 52 -14.08 -0.32 -30.43
N VAL A 53 -15.04 0.51 -30.76
CA VAL A 53 -16.35 0.12 -31.26
C VAL A 53 -16.25 0.11 -32.78
N HIS A 54 -16.42 -1.04 -33.41
CA HIS A 54 -16.54 -1.18 -34.86
C HIS A 54 -18.01 -1.35 -35.23
N TYR A 55 -18.56 -0.42 -36.00
CA TYR A 55 -19.91 -0.51 -36.54
C TYR A 55 -19.98 -1.54 -37.68
N ILE A 56 -21.06 -2.31 -37.73
CA ILE A 56 -21.29 -3.35 -38.72
C ILE A 56 -22.77 -3.33 -39.21
N GLY A 57 -23.07 -4.15 -40.21
CA GLY A 57 -24.39 -4.24 -40.79
C GLY A 57 -24.78 -2.96 -41.55
N LYS A 58 -25.86 -2.30 -41.14
CA LYS A 58 -26.32 -1.04 -41.70
C LYS A 58 -25.58 0.20 -41.21
N TYR A 59 -24.66 0.05 -40.26
CA TYR A 59 -23.80 1.10 -39.71
C TYR A 59 -22.38 0.87 -40.18
N SER A 60 -21.56 1.94 -40.23
CA SER A 60 -20.17 1.89 -40.65
C SER A 60 -19.29 2.82 -39.84
N GLY A 61 -17.98 2.55 -39.85
CA GLY A 61 -16.96 3.30 -39.14
C GLY A 61 -16.56 2.67 -37.81
N SER A 62 -15.70 3.37 -37.11
CA SER A 62 -15.24 2.92 -35.78
C SER A 62 -14.97 4.11 -34.86
N TYR A 63 -15.05 3.89 -33.56
CA TYR A 63 -14.78 4.89 -32.55
C TYR A 63 -14.03 4.31 -31.36
N ASP A 64 -12.99 5.00 -30.92
CA ASP A 64 -12.14 4.63 -29.79
C ASP A 64 -12.58 5.29 -28.51
N TYR A 65 -12.62 4.52 -27.43
CA TYR A 65 -12.81 4.99 -26.07
C TYR A 65 -11.64 4.56 -25.21
N GLU A 66 -11.09 5.49 -24.42
CA GLU A 66 -10.07 5.17 -23.42
C GLU A 66 -10.71 4.92 -22.04
N TYR A 67 -10.09 4.01 -21.30
CA TYR A 67 -10.38 3.77 -19.89
C TYR A 67 -9.09 3.50 -19.13
N GLU A 68 -9.10 3.79 -17.84
CA GLU A 68 -7.93 3.71 -16.97
C GLU A 68 -8.18 2.75 -15.81
N ILE A 69 -7.22 1.86 -15.54
CA ILE A 69 -7.12 1.16 -14.27
C ILE A 69 -6.10 1.93 -13.44
N VAL A 70 -6.58 2.62 -12.39
CA VAL A 70 -5.73 3.42 -11.52
C VAL A 70 -5.08 2.56 -10.43
N PRO A 71 -3.82 2.86 -10.04
CA PRO A 71 -3.17 2.16 -8.95
C PRO A 71 -3.96 2.25 -7.64
N ARG A 72 -3.94 1.18 -6.83
CA ARG A 72 -4.58 1.11 -5.51
C ARG A 72 -3.73 1.87 -4.47
N GLU A 73 -4.38 2.71 -3.67
CA GLU A 73 -3.73 3.52 -2.61
C GLU A 73 -3.87 2.92 -1.21
N SER A 74 -4.89 2.09 -0.99
CA SER A 74 -5.19 1.51 0.32
C SER A 74 -4.24 0.37 0.65
N VAL A 75 -3.09 0.69 1.24
CA VAL A 75 -2.05 -0.25 1.65
C VAL A 75 -1.63 -0.02 3.10
N LYS A 76 -1.23 -1.10 3.79
CA LYS A 76 -0.81 -1.10 5.19
C LYS A 76 0.61 -1.66 5.35
N PRO A 77 1.64 -0.83 5.25
CA PRO A 77 2.99 -1.23 5.64
C PRO A 77 3.08 -1.43 7.16
N VAL A 78 3.77 -2.48 7.56
CA VAL A 78 4.01 -2.83 8.97
C VAL A 78 5.49 -3.13 9.16
N LEU A 79 6.08 -2.55 10.19
CA LEU A 79 7.43 -2.89 10.65
C LEU A 79 7.35 -4.02 11.67
N ASN A 80 8.24 -5.01 11.56
CA ASN A 80 8.31 -6.10 12.54
C ASN A 80 8.69 -5.60 13.94
N ARG A 81 9.40 -4.46 14.02
CA ARG A 81 9.78 -3.79 15.27
C ARG A 81 10.06 -2.31 15.00
N THR A 82 9.78 -1.45 15.96
CA THR A 82 10.11 -0.01 15.92
C THR A 82 11.22 0.36 16.89
N VAL A 83 11.50 -0.49 17.88
CA VAL A 83 12.62 -0.33 18.83
C VAL A 83 13.50 -1.56 18.74
N ILE A 84 14.81 -1.35 18.60
CA ILE A 84 15.83 -2.37 18.40
C ILE A 84 16.95 -2.13 19.40
N THR A 85 17.31 -3.15 20.17
CA THR A 85 18.46 -3.08 21.08
C THR A 85 19.76 -3.11 20.25
N LYS A 86 20.66 -2.18 20.50
CA LYS A 86 21.96 -2.08 19.81
C LYS A 86 22.81 -3.34 20.05
N THR A 87 23.33 -3.90 18.96
CA THR A 87 24.23 -5.06 18.99
C THR A 87 25.63 -4.75 18.47
N GLY A 88 25.84 -3.55 17.94
CA GLY A 88 27.10 -3.17 17.25
C GLY A 88 27.14 -3.58 15.77
N THR A 89 26.18 -4.36 15.29
CA THR A 89 26.00 -4.71 13.88
C THR A 89 24.89 -3.88 13.24
N VAL A 90 24.79 -3.90 11.89
CA VAL A 90 23.73 -3.20 11.18
C VAL A 90 22.36 -3.78 11.57
N GLN A 91 21.45 -2.91 12.00
CA GLN A 91 20.12 -3.28 12.47
C GLN A 91 19.05 -2.42 11.78
N ARG A 92 18.09 -3.08 11.17
CA ARG A 92 16.96 -2.46 10.48
C ARG A 92 15.72 -3.29 10.71
N PRO A 93 14.54 -2.68 10.84
CA PRO A 93 13.30 -3.43 10.85
C PRO A 93 13.03 -4.02 9.47
N THR A 94 12.39 -5.18 9.41
CA THR A 94 11.80 -5.69 8.18
C THR A 94 10.43 -5.06 7.95
N VAL A 95 10.08 -4.86 6.69
CA VAL A 95 8.80 -4.28 6.27
C VAL A 95 7.96 -5.35 5.59
N THR A 96 6.73 -5.49 6.01
CA THR A 96 5.70 -6.25 5.31
C THR A 96 4.59 -5.29 4.89
N VAL A 97 3.98 -5.52 3.74
CA VAL A 97 2.89 -4.68 3.22
C VAL A 97 1.73 -5.57 2.82
N LYS A 98 0.52 -5.17 3.20
CA LYS A 98 -0.72 -5.76 2.72
C LYS A 98 -1.61 -4.68 2.11
N ASP A 99 -2.40 -5.05 1.11
CA ASP A 99 -3.49 -4.20 0.64
C ASP A 99 -4.73 -4.32 1.56
N ASP A 100 -5.75 -3.52 1.28
CA ASP A 100 -7.02 -3.53 2.02
C ASP A 100 -7.88 -4.76 1.77
N LEU A 101 -7.54 -5.58 0.77
CA LEU A 101 -8.12 -6.90 0.52
C LEU A 101 -7.42 -8.02 1.31
N GLY A 102 -6.33 -7.70 2.04
CA GLY A 102 -5.54 -8.66 2.80
C GLY A 102 -4.43 -9.35 2.02
N ASN A 103 -4.25 -9.03 0.74
CA ASN A 103 -3.19 -9.61 -0.08
C ASN A 103 -1.82 -9.11 0.37
N SER A 104 -0.84 -10.01 0.50
CA SER A 104 0.55 -9.66 0.77
C SER A 104 1.21 -9.15 -0.48
N LEU A 105 1.88 -7.99 -0.38
CA LEU A 105 2.60 -7.36 -1.49
C LEU A 105 4.06 -7.82 -1.53
N THR A 106 4.64 -7.82 -2.73
CA THR A 106 5.99 -8.31 -3.01
C THR A 106 6.99 -7.17 -3.13
N TYR A 107 8.08 -7.24 -2.35
CA TYR A 107 9.19 -6.28 -2.44
C TYR A 107 9.78 -6.22 -3.84
N LYS A 108 10.16 -5.03 -4.30
CA LYS A 108 10.65 -4.70 -5.65
C LYS A 108 9.65 -4.87 -6.81
N LYS A 109 8.52 -5.51 -6.58
CA LYS A 109 7.43 -5.62 -7.55
C LYS A 109 6.30 -4.64 -7.26
N ASP A 110 5.84 -4.60 -6.02
CA ASP A 110 4.70 -3.82 -5.58
C ASP A 110 5.09 -2.64 -4.67
N PHE A 111 6.26 -2.72 -4.03
CA PHE A 111 6.82 -1.65 -3.21
C PHE A 111 8.35 -1.71 -3.14
N THR A 112 8.95 -0.57 -2.79
CA THR A 112 10.36 -0.43 -2.43
C THR A 112 10.50 0.07 -1.01
N VAL A 113 11.66 -0.16 -0.40
CA VAL A 113 12.00 0.31 0.95
C VAL A 113 13.31 1.06 0.88
N ASP A 114 13.35 2.24 1.49
CA ASP A 114 14.56 3.02 1.67
C ASP A 114 14.77 3.36 3.15
N TYR A 115 15.98 3.19 3.64
CA TYR A 115 16.37 3.51 5.00
C TYR A 115 17.21 4.77 5.01
N SER A 116 16.92 5.73 5.90
CA SER A 116 17.70 6.97 6.06
C SER A 116 19.19 6.71 6.32
N ASN A 117 19.51 5.53 6.83
CA ASN A 117 20.88 5.02 6.98
C ASN A 117 20.89 3.50 6.78
N TRP A 118 21.46 3.06 5.66
CA TRP A 118 21.62 1.63 5.35
C TRP A 118 22.64 0.91 6.27
N ASN A 119 23.46 1.67 6.98
CA ASN A 119 24.48 1.18 7.90
C ASN A 119 24.15 1.53 9.38
N SER A 120 22.85 1.51 9.73
CA SER A 120 22.38 1.86 11.08
C SER A 120 22.80 0.82 12.12
N LYS A 121 23.85 1.08 12.88
CA LYS A 121 24.42 0.23 13.94
C LYS A 121 24.60 0.94 15.28
N ASN A 122 24.51 2.27 15.29
CA ASN A 122 24.62 3.08 16.50
C ASN A 122 23.24 3.40 17.09
N ALA A 123 23.18 3.71 18.37
CA ALA A 123 21.98 4.22 19.00
C ALA A 123 21.55 5.54 18.32
N GLY A 124 20.24 5.69 18.11
CA GLY A 124 19.70 6.87 17.44
C GLY A 124 18.32 6.62 16.83
N THR A 125 17.76 7.67 16.27
CA THR A 125 16.48 7.65 15.53
C THR A 125 16.76 7.59 14.05
N TYR A 126 16.12 6.65 13.39
CA TYR A 126 16.24 6.40 11.96
C TYR A 126 14.86 6.38 11.30
N LYS A 127 14.83 6.55 9.99
CA LYS A 127 13.61 6.47 9.19
C LYS A 127 13.67 5.32 8.20
N VAL A 128 12.50 4.75 7.94
CA VAL A 128 12.27 3.83 6.83
C VAL A 128 11.11 4.35 6.00
N THR A 129 11.35 4.52 4.70
CA THR A 129 10.36 4.99 3.73
C THR A 129 9.94 3.82 2.86
N VAL A 130 8.65 3.58 2.78
CA VAL A 130 8.02 2.54 1.95
C VAL A 130 7.29 3.24 0.82
N LYS A 131 7.75 3.05 -0.41
CA LYS A 131 7.15 3.61 -1.63
C LYS A 131 6.46 2.51 -2.42
N MET A 132 5.18 2.68 -2.68
CA MET A 132 4.40 1.80 -3.54
C MET A 132 4.76 2.03 -5.01
N ILE A 133 4.72 0.96 -5.83
CA ILE A 133 5.04 0.99 -7.27
C ILE A 133 4.08 0.07 -8.05
N GLY A 134 4.08 0.20 -9.37
CA GLY A 134 3.29 -0.64 -10.27
C GLY A 134 1.79 -0.45 -10.07
N ASN A 135 1.12 -1.51 -9.63
CA ASN A 135 -0.33 -1.53 -9.40
C ASN A 135 -0.76 -0.83 -8.09
N TYR A 136 0.18 -0.34 -7.33
CA TYR A 136 -0.04 0.36 -6.05
C TYR A 136 0.62 1.73 -6.08
N LYS A 137 0.07 2.69 -5.34
CA LYS A 137 0.67 4.01 -5.21
C LYS A 137 0.59 4.55 -3.78
N GLY A 138 1.49 5.50 -3.50
CA GLY A 138 1.61 6.15 -2.20
C GLY A 138 2.98 5.92 -1.59
N THR A 139 3.29 6.72 -0.56
CA THR A 139 4.55 6.64 0.20
C THR A 139 4.23 6.81 1.68
N LYS A 140 4.84 5.98 2.52
CA LYS A 140 4.74 6.08 3.98
C LYS A 140 6.11 6.01 4.61
N THR A 141 6.36 6.89 5.60
CA THR A 141 7.62 6.94 6.34
C THR A 141 7.34 6.66 7.81
N TYR A 142 8.17 5.83 8.41
CA TYR A 142 8.12 5.42 9.81
C TYR A 142 9.44 5.70 10.49
N ASN A 143 9.41 6.06 11.78
CA ASN A 143 10.61 6.08 12.60
C ASN A 143 10.85 4.70 13.21
N TYR A 144 12.12 4.36 13.37
CA TYR A 144 12.56 3.27 14.24
C TYR A 144 13.77 3.73 15.05
N TYR A 145 13.98 3.10 16.18
CA TYR A 145 14.94 3.51 17.18
C TYR A 145 15.92 2.38 17.46
N ILE A 146 17.21 2.67 17.42
CA ILE A 146 18.23 1.78 17.97
C ILE A 146 18.62 2.36 19.33
N VAL A 147 18.50 1.56 20.38
CA VAL A 147 18.72 1.99 21.77
C VAL A 147 19.81 1.14 22.42
N ASP A 148 20.56 1.72 23.33
CA ASP A 148 21.63 1.01 24.05
C ASP A 148 21.09 0.00 25.08
N GLY A 149 19.78 -0.08 25.28
CA GLY A 149 19.12 -0.97 26.21
C GLY A 149 17.83 -1.58 25.69
N LYS A 150 17.29 -2.55 26.42
CA LYS A 150 15.99 -3.16 26.13
C LYS A 150 14.90 -2.43 26.91
N ILE A 151 13.88 -1.95 26.18
CA ILE A 151 12.67 -1.35 26.75
C ILE A 151 11.59 -2.41 26.80
N THR A 152 10.94 -2.55 27.93
CA THR A 152 9.81 -3.47 28.14
C THR A 152 8.67 -2.71 28.80
N LEU A 153 7.47 -2.82 28.24
CA LEU A 153 6.25 -2.31 28.86
C LEU A 153 5.56 -3.45 29.62
N SER A 154 4.98 -3.14 30.80
CA SER A 154 4.22 -4.10 31.60
C SER A 154 3.01 -4.65 30.81
N ARG A 155 2.43 -3.80 29.91
CA ARG A 155 1.33 -4.18 29.03
C ARG A 155 1.31 -3.27 27.79
N THR A 156 0.94 -3.81 26.65
CA THR A 156 0.81 -3.07 25.38
C THR A 156 -0.65 -2.81 24.99
N LYS A 157 -1.59 -3.48 25.68
CA LYS A 157 -3.03 -3.26 25.57
C LYS A 157 -3.58 -3.01 26.96
N ILE A 158 -4.42 -2.01 27.10
CA ILE A 158 -5.05 -1.60 28.36
C ILE A 158 -6.54 -1.44 28.07
N ASN A 159 -7.39 -2.12 28.86
CA ASN A 159 -8.83 -1.96 28.79
C ASN A 159 -9.22 -0.63 29.45
N TYR A 160 -10.18 0.09 28.88
CA TYR A 160 -10.72 1.28 29.49
C TYR A 160 -11.45 0.96 30.79
N VAL A 161 -11.10 1.66 31.87
CA VAL A 161 -11.71 1.51 33.22
C VAL A 161 -12.13 2.85 33.83
N GLY A 162 -12.28 3.90 33.01
CA GLY A 162 -12.72 5.24 33.49
C GLY A 162 -11.63 6.07 34.17
N THR A 163 -10.43 5.56 34.38
CA THR A 163 -9.32 6.27 35.04
C THR A 163 -8.07 6.27 34.18
N VAL A 164 -7.13 7.20 34.45
CA VAL A 164 -5.85 7.26 33.74
C VAL A 164 -5.07 5.99 34.00
N GLN A 165 -4.70 5.31 32.92
CA GLN A 165 -3.91 4.09 32.98
C GLN A 165 -2.65 4.25 32.14
N ARG A 166 -1.51 3.90 32.72
CA ARG A 166 -0.20 3.96 32.07
C ARG A 166 0.54 2.63 32.28
N PRO A 167 1.17 2.08 31.24
CA PRO A 167 2.04 0.90 31.43
C PRO A 167 3.27 1.30 32.21
N THR A 168 3.78 0.38 33.04
CA THR A 168 5.12 0.53 33.64
C THR A 168 6.18 0.26 32.59
N VAL A 169 7.17 1.14 32.50
CA VAL A 169 8.31 1.02 31.60
C VAL A 169 9.51 0.46 32.37
N LYS A 170 10.05 -0.64 31.91
CA LYS A 170 11.32 -1.22 32.42
C LYS A 170 12.36 -1.10 31.33
N VAL A 171 13.53 -0.55 31.66
CA VAL A 171 14.67 -0.41 30.75
C VAL A 171 15.86 -1.16 31.33
N THR A 172 16.53 -1.93 30.49
CA THR A 172 17.81 -2.57 30.83
C THR A 172 18.85 -2.16 29.81
N ASP A 173 20.13 -2.08 30.22
CA ASP A 173 21.24 -1.88 29.27
C ASP A 173 21.46 -3.11 28.38
N ALA A 174 22.41 -3.02 27.46
CA ALA A 174 22.76 -4.10 26.52
C ALA A 174 23.28 -5.37 27.23
N LYS A 175 23.72 -5.26 28.49
CA LYS A 175 24.17 -6.38 29.35
C LYS A 175 23.05 -6.93 30.23
N GLY A 176 21.82 -6.38 30.14
CA GLY A 176 20.66 -6.81 30.93
C GLY A 176 20.53 -6.16 32.31
N LYS A 177 21.43 -5.22 32.69
CA LYS A 177 21.34 -4.47 33.95
C LYS A 177 20.18 -3.50 33.89
N ALA A 178 19.33 -3.49 34.94
CA ALA A 178 18.21 -2.55 35.04
C ALA A 178 18.71 -1.10 35.16
N LEU A 179 18.09 -0.21 34.40
CA LEU A 179 18.32 1.23 34.44
C LEU A 179 17.28 1.90 35.35
N THR A 180 17.65 3.03 35.95
CA THR A 180 16.84 3.76 36.93
C THR A 180 16.09 4.92 36.28
N TYR A 181 14.76 4.96 36.46
CA TYR A 181 13.93 6.08 36.01
C TYR A 181 14.40 7.41 36.60
N LYS A 182 14.33 8.49 35.79
CA LYS A 182 14.80 9.86 36.08
C LYS A 182 16.33 10.02 36.24
N LYS A 183 17.11 8.94 36.34
CA LYS A 183 18.55 8.95 36.35
C LYS A 183 19.15 8.55 34.99
N ASP A 184 18.71 7.42 34.47
CA ASP A 184 19.23 6.79 33.26
C ASP A 184 18.27 6.94 32.06
N PHE A 185 16.99 7.16 32.31
CA PHE A 185 15.97 7.39 31.27
C PHE A 185 14.75 8.19 31.80
N THR A 186 14.01 8.80 30.88
CA THR A 186 12.71 9.46 31.14
C THR A 186 11.61 8.80 30.31
N VAL A 187 10.35 9.02 30.68
CA VAL A 187 9.17 8.51 29.98
C VAL A 187 8.17 9.65 29.81
N ASP A 188 7.75 9.91 28.60
CA ASP A 188 6.66 10.83 28.25
C ASP A 188 5.44 10.03 27.83
N TYR A 189 4.22 10.50 28.26
CA TYR A 189 2.95 9.83 27.99
C TYR A 189 2.00 10.75 27.27
#